data_740846feebda599cb8662666072bb421
#
_entry.id   740846feebda599cb8662666072bb421
#
_cell.length_a   1.000
_cell.length_b   1.000
_cell.length_c   1.000
_cell.angle_alpha   90.00
_cell.angle_beta   90.00
_cell.angle_gamma   90.00
#
_symmetry.space_group_name_H-M   'P 1'
#
loop_
_entity.id
_entity.type
_entity.pdbx_description
1 polymer ?
#
loop_
_entity_poly.entity_id
_entity_poly.type
_entity_poly.pdbx_seq_one_letter_code
_entity_poly.pdbx_strand_id
1 'polypeptide(L)'
;MKNKILLLSFVVLLLTGCNTSYQPKKLNPEIKYDDVYLIMGQSNASGCSIQSYLETKSPEIYEKYTAGNEKVLISYDCDARIQNNFVPVKFGFGNNELCFGPEIGMSEVLSQKEDTSYIIKATWSGSCLRTEYVNEKGRKLKYYKRFVPFIKNQLMSLEKSGKHPRVRGMFWMQGESDSFLENKELYYDAEKCFLSYLKHDLNKWIYEYFNFVDAYIYDHGICWVNPEIINAAKQKYCDEDEHSYCIKTNGEDENAISLYLKCETNETDDLAHYDSLSMLLLGKTAGEYIVK
;
A
#
# COMPACT_ATOMS: atom_id res chain seq x y z
N MET A 1 54.44 -39.52 -7.36
CA MET A 1 53.43 -38.83 -6.53
C MET A 1 53.03 -37.56 -7.27
N LYS A 2 51.84 -37.53 -7.87
CA LYS A 2 51.34 -36.34 -8.61
C LYS A 2 50.32 -35.61 -7.72
N ASN A 3 50.68 -34.43 -7.24
CA ASN A 3 49.78 -33.58 -6.51
C ASN A 3 48.74 -32.99 -7.45
N LYS A 4 47.47 -33.35 -7.23
CA LYS A 4 46.34 -32.68 -7.87
C LYS A 4 45.98 -31.47 -7.02
N ILE A 5 46.25 -30.27 -7.54
CA ILE A 5 45.73 -29.03 -6.99
C ILE A 5 44.26 -28.90 -7.40
N LEU A 6 43.38 -28.99 -6.41
CA LEU A 6 41.95 -28.76 -6.59
C LEU A 6 41.71 -27.24 -6.60
N LEU A 7 41.47 -26.67 -7.80
CA LEU A 7 41.03 -25.29 -7.93
C LEU A 7 39.57 -25.22 -7.49
N LEU A 8 39.31 -24.69 -6.28
CA LEU A 8 37.97 -24.29 -5.87
C LEU A 8 37.63 -22.98 -6.56
N SER A 9 36.83 -23.01 -7.58
CA SER A 9 36.22 -21.84 -8.20
C SER A 9 35.15 -21.27 -7.24
N PHE A 10 35.50 -20.21 -6.53
CA PHE A 10 34.50 -19.38 -5.86
C PHE A 10 33.66 -18.66 -6.94
N VAL A 11 32.46 -19.17 -7.19
CA VAL A 11 31.44 -18.40 -7.90
C VAL A 11 30.95 -17.32 -6.92
N VAL A 12 31.50 -16.12 -7.03
CA VAL A 12 30.95 -14.93 -6.40
C VAL A 12 29.66 -14.63 -7.16
N LEU A 13 28.52 -15.06 -6.62
CA LEU A 13 27.22 -14.53 -7.05
C LEU A 13 27.23 -13.03 -6.70
N LEU A 14 27.48 -12.20 -7.69
CA LEU A 14 27.20 -10.77 -7.61
C LEU A 14 25.67 -10.66 -7.53
N LEU A 15 25.16 -10.66 -6.31
CA LEU A 15 23.83 -10.16 -6.01
C LEU A 15 23.84 -8.68 -6.36
N THR A 16 23.47 -8.34 -7.58
CA THR A 16 23.14 -6.99 -7.99
C THR A 16 21.80 -6.64 -7.32
N GLY A 17 21.82 -6.54 -6.00
CA GLY A 17 20.70 -6.04 -5.24
C GLY A 17 20.43 -4.59 -5.63
N CYS A 18 19.16 -4.18 -5.66
CA CYS A 18 18.72 -2.82 -5.88
C CYS A 18 19.24 -1.91 -4.74
N ASN A 19 20.54 -1.60 -4.74
CA ASN A 19 21.16 -0.71 -3.77
C ASN A 19 21.10 0.73 -4.28
N THR A 20 19.91 1.34 -4.25
CA THR A 20 19.80 2.79 -4.28
C THR A 20 19.90 3.28 -2.84
N SER A 21 21.01 3.88 -2.45
CA SER A 21 21.16 4.46 -1.12
C SER A 21 20.17 5.62 -0.97
N TYR A 22 19.09 5.38 -0.27
CA TYR A 22 18.16 6.39 0.17
C TYR A 22 18.68 6.98 1.50
N GLN A 23 18.75 8.32 1.58
CA GLN A 23 19.04 9.04 2.81
C GLN A 23 17.92 10.06 3.04
N PRO A 24 17.12 9.92 4.10
CA PRO A 24 16.06 10.86 4.40
C PRO A 24 16.64 12.24 4.73
N LYS A 25 15.93 13.28 4.30
CA LYS A 25 16.29 14.66 4.61
C LYS A 25 15.90 15.00 6.05
N LYS A 26 16.64 15.92 6.65
CA LYS A 26 16.23 16.52 7.92
C LYS A 26 15.12 17.55 7.68
N LEU A 27 14.19 17.65 8.62
CA LEU A 27 13.19 18.72 8.62
C LEU A 27 13.85 20.08 8.85
N ASN A 28 13.33 21.09 8.18
CA ASN A 28 13.60 22.49 8.54
C ASN A 28 12.52 22.92 9.57
N PRO A 29 12.87 23.26 10.82
CA PRO A 29 11.90 23.59 11.85
C PRO A 29 11.10 24.90 11.57
N GLU A 30 11.56 25.74 10.65
CA GLU A 30 10.86 26.96 10.23
C GLU A 30 9.75 26.69 9.20
N ILE A 31 9.68 25.46 8.64
CA ILE A 31 8.70 25.09 7.62
C ILE A 31 7.59 24.26 8.25
N LYS A 32 6.35 24.70 8.08
CA LYS A 32 5.18 23.87 8.35
C LYS A 32 4.97 22.93 7.18
N TYR A 33 5.16 21.63 7.40
CA TYR A 33 4.98 20.60 6.39
C TYR A 33 3.53 20.10 6.34
N ASP A 34 3.09 19.74 5.15
CA ASP A 34 1.79 19.12 4.87
C ASP A 34 1.98 17.62 4.68
N ASP A 35 1.41 16.80 5.58
CA ASP A 35 1.60 15.36 5.58
C ASP A 35 0.83 14.69 4.45
N VAL A 36 1.54 13.88 3.67
CA VAL A 36 1.02 13.09 2.55
C VAL A 36 1.22 11.61 2.82
N TYR A 37 0.18 10.82 2.60
CA TYR A 37 0.18 9.36 2.76
C TYR A 37 -0.16 8.70 1.43
N LEU A 38 0.50 7.61 1.10
CA LEU A 38 0.26 6.86 -0.12
C LEU A 38 -0.60 5.63 0.16
N ILE A 39 -1.50 5.30 -0.77
CA ILE A 39 -2.16 4.00 -0.83
C ILE A 39 -1.82 3.40 -2.18
N MET A 40 -1.19 2.22 -2.18
CA MET A 40 -0.83 1.50 -3.39
C MET A 40 -1.15 0.02 -3.25
N GLY A 41 -1.30 -0.67 -4.38
CA GLY A 41 -1.56 -2.11 -4.38
C GLY A 41 -2.56 -2.53 -5.46
N GLN A 42 -3.27 -3.64 -5.20
CA GLN A 42 -4.27 -4.19 -6.11
C GLN A 42 -5.72 -3.99 -5.61
N SER A 43 -6.65 -4.88 -5.91
CA SER A 43 -8.10 -4.70 -5.71
C SER A 43 -8.50 -4.38 -4.27
N ASN A 44 -7.89 -4.99 -3.26
CA ASN A 44 -8.15 -4.66 -1.85
C ASN A 44 -7.60 -3.28 -1.45
N ALA A 45 -6.56 -2.78 -2.13
CA ALA A 45 -6.13 -1.39 -2.00
C ALA A 45 -7.00 -0.43 -2.84
N SER A 46 -7.45 -0.88 -4.03
CA SER A 46 -8.43 -0.13 -4.84
C SER A 46 -9.74 0.06 -4.08
N GLY A 47 -10.17 -0.97 -3.39
CA GLY A 47 -11.40 -0.99 -2.62
C GLY A 47 -12.60 -1.52 -3.41
N CYS A 48 -13.05 -2.71 -3.02
CA CYS A 48 -14.21 -3.40 -3.59
C CYS A 48 -15.38 -3.50 -2.59
N SER A 49 -15.23 -2.92 -1.40
CA SER A 49 -16.23 -2.97 -0.34
C SER A 49 -17.39 -2.03 -0.61
N ILE A 50 -18.63 -2.51 -0.41
CA ILE A 50 -19.85 -1.82 -0.82
C ILE A 50 -20.31 -0.84 0.25
N GLN A 51 -20.37 0.45 -0.10
CA GLN A 51 -20.71 1.53 0.83
C GLN A 51 -22.12 1.42 1.41
N SER A 52 -23.12 0.97 0.64
CA SER A 52 -24.52 0.88 1.09
C SER A 52 -24.74 -0.11 2.24
N TYR A 53 -23.84 -1.08 2.40
CA TYR A 53 -23.92 -1.99 3.54
C TYR A 53 -23.67 -1.26 4.87
N LEU A 54 -22.85 -0.23 4.86
CA LEU A 54 -22.58 0.59 6.04
C LEU A 54 -23.78 1.44 6.47
N GLU A 55 -24.75 1.71 5.59
CA GLU A 55 -25.97 2.45 5.95
C GLU A 55 -26.69 1.79 7.14
N THR A 56 -26.70 0.47 7.20
CA THR A 56 -27.30 -0.28 8.31
C THR A 56 -26.31 -0.74 9.37
N LYS A 57 -25.04 -0.96 9.03
CA LYS A 57 -24.05 -1.57 9.92
C LYS A 57 -23.18 -0.55 10.65
N SER A 58 -23.02 0.64 10.10
CA SER A 58 -22.25 1.73 10.69
C SER A 58 -22.79 3.07 10.17
N PRO A 59 -24.03 3.45 10.59
CA PRO A 59 -24.71 4.65 10.06
C PRO A 59 -23.91 5.94 10.20
N GLU A 60 -23.20 6.13 11.32
CA GLU A 60 -22.37 7.31 11.56
C GLU A 60 -21.24 7.44 10.51
N ILE A 61 -20.57 6.34 10.19
CA ILE A 61 -19.54 6.31 9.14
C ILE A 61 -20.19 6.54 7.77
N TYR A 62 -21.33 5.93 7.53
CA TYR A 62 -22.03 6.09 6.26
C TYR A 62 -22.43 7.56 6.02
N GLU A 63 -23.04 8.21 6.99
CA GLU A 63 -23.44 9.62 6.90
C GLU A 63 -22.21 10.54 6.72
N LYS A 64 -21.18 10.34 7.55
CA LYS A 64 -19.94 11.13 7.50
C LYS A 64 -19.29 11.09 6.12
N TYR A 65 -19.10 9.90 5.57
CA TYR A 65 -18.37 9.74 4.28
C TYR A 65 -19.27 9.83 3.06
N THR A 66 -20.58 9.89 3.21
CA THR A 66 -21.50 10.37 2.17
C THR A 66 -21.36 11.88 1.99
N ALA A 67 -21.23 12.64 3.10
CA ALA A 67 -20.99 14.09 3.07
C ALA A 67 -19.55 14.44 2.66
N GLY A 68 -18.58 13.63 3.05
CA GLY A 68 -17.14 13.84 2.84
C GLY A 68 -16.42 14.38 4.07
N ASN A 69 -15.14 14.04 4.20
CA ASN A 69 -14.28 14.46 5.30
C ASN A 69 -13.30 15.56 4.85
N GLU A 70 -13.61 16.81 5.16
CA GLU A 70 -12.82 17.99 4.78
C GLU A 70 -11.41 18.03 5.41
N LYS A 71 -11.16 17.27 6.48
CA LYS A 71 -9.83 17.20 7.11
C LYS A 71 -8.85 16.25 6.40
N VAL A 72 -9.35 15.40 5.52
CA VAL A 72 -8.52 14.47 4.75
C VAL A 72 -8.86 14.58 3.28
N LEU A 73 -7.91 15.01 2.50
CA LEU A 73 -8.09 15.23 1.07
C LEU A 73 -7.39 14.12 0.27
N ILE A 74 -8.02 13.66 -0.80
CA ILE A 74 -7.50 12.58 -1.64
C ILE A 74 -7.43 12.97 -3.11
N SER A 75 -6.36 12.54 -3.78
CA SER A 75 -6.29 12.40 -5.23
C SER A 75 -6.01 10.94 -5.57
N TYR A 76 -6.48 10.45 -6.72
CA TYR A 76 -6.32 9.04 -7.05
C TYR A 76 -6.20 8.74 -8.55
N ASP A 77 -5.47 7.67 -8.85
CA ASP A 77 -5.48 6.89 -10.09
C ASP A 77 -5.79 5.44 -9.70
N CYS A 78 -7.08 5.08 -9.75
CA CYS A 78 -7.62 3.81 -9.27
C CYS A 78 -8.39 3.14 -10.41
N ASP A 79 -7.89 2.02 -10.92
CA ASP A 79 -8.53 1.23 -11.99
C ASP A 79 -8.96 2.08 -13.20
N ALA A 80 -8.07 2.96 -13.66
CA ALA A 80 -8.28 3.95 -14.73
C ALA A 80 -9.27 5.08 -14.39
N ARG A 81 -9.82 5.13 -13.20
CA ARG A 81 -10.57 6.29 -12.69
C ARG A 81 -9.56 7.27 -12.11
N ILE A 82 -9.53 8.50 -12.59
CA ILE A 82 -8.51 9.48 -12.22
C ILE A 82 -9.16 10.73 -11.63
N GLN A 83 -8.72 11.12 -10.44
CA GLN A 83 -9.01 12.39 -9.81
C GLN A 83 -7.69 13.14 -9.57
N ASN A 84 -7.42 14.15 -10.40
CA ASN A 84 -6.16 14.90 -10.33
C ASN A 84 -6.15 16.01 -9.26
N ASN A 85 -7.31 16.45 -8.81
CA ASN A 85 -7.41 17.45 -7.75
C ASN A 85 -7.61 16.76 -6.41
N PHE A 86 -7.07 17.35 -5.36
CA PHE A 86 -7.37 16.91 -4.00
C PHE A 86 -8.80 17.32 -3.62
N VAL A 87 -9.61 16.34 -3.28
CA VAL A 87 -11.01 16.50 -2.86
C VAL A 87 -11.22 15.83 -1.50
N PRO A 88 -12.24 16.22 -0.71
CA PRO A 88 -12.56 15.54 0.54
C PRO A 88 -12.73 14.04 0.34
N VAL A 89 -12.16 13.24 1.26
CA VAL A 89 -12.37 11.80 1.23
C VAL A 89 -13.84 11.49 1.46
N LYS A 90 -14.43 10.72 0.55
CA LYS A 90 -15.81 10.24 0.62
C LYS A 90 -15.94 8.87 -0.02
N PHE A 91 -17.11 8.28 0.10
CA PHE A 91 -17.43 7.05 -0.62
C PHE A 91 -17.36 7.22 -2.15
N GLY A 92 -17.24 6.11 -2.86
CA GLY A 92 -17.17 6.09 -4.31
C GLY A 92 -15.76 6.25 -4.89
N PHE A 93 -14.70 6.20 -4.07
CA PHE A 93 -13.31 6.24 -4.51
C PHE A 93 -12.65 4.86 -4.56
N GLY A 94 -13.45 3.78 -4.49
CA GLY A 94 -13.05 2.41 -4.76
C GLY A 94 -12.86 2.11 -6.25
N ASN A 95 -12.87 0.83 -6.61
CA ASN A 95 -12.78 0.38 -8.00
C ASN A 95 -13.95 0.87 -8.87
N ASN A 96 -15.07 1.22 -8.25
CA ASN A 96 -16.23 1.88 -8.87
C ASN A 96 -16.90 2.86 -7.88
N GLU A 97 -17.97 3.53 -8.33
CA GLU A 97 -18.65 4.58 -7.56
C GLU A 97 -19.49 4.06 -6.37
N LEU A 98 -19.79 2.77 -6.33
CA LEU A 98 -20.54 2.14 -5.24
C LEU A 98 -19.60 1.56 -4.16
N CYS A 99 -18.29 1.58 -4.42
CA CYS A 99 -17.30 0.94 -3.58
C CYS A 99 -16.37 1.95 -2.91
N PHE A 100 -15.77 1.50 -1.82
CA PHE A 100 -14.70 2.21 -1.12
C PHE A 100 -13.56 1.26 -0.73
N GLY A 101 -12.43 1.82 -0.39
CA GLY A 101 -11.24 1.10 0.04
C GLY A 101 -10.73 1.57 1.40
N PRO A 102 -9.46 1.29 1.70
CA PRO A 102 -8.84 1.60 2.99
C PRO A 102 -8.78 3.10 3.30
N GLU A 103 -8.93 3.98 2.31
CA GLU A 103 -8.93 5.44 2.50
C GLU A 103 -9.97 5.90 3.52
N ILE A 104 -11.12 5.23 3.62
CA ILE A 104 -12.17 5.60 4.59
C ILE A 104 -11.69 5.31 6.02
N GLY A 105 -11.25 4.09 6.31
CA GLY A 105 -10.74 3.74 7.63
C GLY A 105 -9.48 4.54 8.01
N MET A 106 -8.55 4.75 7.06
CA MET A 106 -7.38 5.61 7.29
C MET A 106 -7.78 7.03 7.65
N SER A 107 -8.81 7.57 7.01
CA SER A 107 -9.30 8.93 7.29
C SER A 107 -9.84 9.09 8.71
N GLU A 108 -10.36 8.03 9.35
CA GLU A 108 -10.77 8.08 10.76
C GLU A 108 -9.60 8.42 11.69
N VAL A 109 -8.41 7.92 11.37
CA VAL A 109 -7.19 8.23 12.13
C VAL A 109 -6.60 9.57 11.71
N LEU A 110 -6.45 9.80 10.41
CA LEU A 110 -5.81 11.00 9.88
C LEU A 110 -6.56 12.28 10.21
N SER A 111 -7.89 12.23 10.32
CA SER A 111 -8.73 13.38 10.69
C SER A 111 -8.61 13.81 12.16
N GLN A 112 -7.98 12.99 13.00
CA GLN A 112 -7.70 13.36 14.41
C GLN A 112 -6.52 14.32 14.53
N LYS A 113 -5.72 14.45 13.47
CA LYS A 113 -4.63 15.43 13.41
C LYS A 113 -5.19 16.85 13.36
N GLU A 114 -4.42 17.79 13.87
CA GLU A 114 -4.80 19.22 13.85
C GLU A 114 -4.89 19.73 12.41
N ASP A 115 -3.88 19.42 11.62
CA ASP A 115 -3.75 19.87 10.23
C ASP A 115 -4.43 18.93 9.23
N THR A 116 -4.76 19.48 8.06
CA THR A 116 -5.24 18.69 6.91
C THR A 116 -4.21 17.67 6.49
N SER A 117 -4.64 16.41 6.30
CA SER A 117 -3.83 15.33 5.75
C SER A 117 -4.19 15.08 4.30
N TYR A 118 -3.22 14.62 3.52
CA TYR A 118 -3.40 14.32 2.10
C TYR A 118 -3.17 12.83 1.82
N ILE A 119 -4.03 12.23 1.02
CA ILE A 119 -3.87 10.86 0.50
C ILE A 119 -3.63 10.91 -1.01
N ILE A 120 -2.64 10.19 -1.50
CA ILE A 120 -2.46 9.91 -2.93
C ILE A 120 -2.64 8.41 -3.11
N LYS A 121 -3.71 8.00 -3.79
CA LYS A 121 -4.05 6.60 -4.03
C LYS A 121 -3.71 6.23 -5.47
N ALA A 122 -2.91 5.16 -5.66
CA ALA A 122 -2.45 4.70 -6.96
C ALA A 122 -2.50 3.17 -7.01
N THR A 123 -3.60 2.61 -7.54
CA THR A 123 -3.94 1.19 -7.42
C THR A 123 -4.47 0.61 -8.72
N TRP A 124 -4.28 -0.71 -8.90
CA TRP A 124 -4.84 -1.43 -10.05
C TRP A 124 -5.24 -2.86 -9.66
N SER A 125 -6.52 -3.16 -9.80
CA SER A 125 -7.09 -4.47 -9.49
C SER A 125 -6.45 -5.59 -10.31
N GLY A 126 -6.20 -6.74 -9.67
CA GLY A 126 -5.59 -7.91 -10.31
C GLY A 126 -4.12 -7.74 -10.71
N SER A 127 -3.44 -6.65 -10.27
CA SER A 127 -2.05 -6.43 -10.64
C SER A 127 -1.07 -7.28 -9.85
N CYS A 128 0.03 -7.68 -10.51
CA CYS A 128 1.15 -8.39 -9.90
C CYS A 128 2.33 -7.47 -9.66
N LEU A 129 2.96 -7.55 -8.48
CA LEU A 129 4.18 -6.82 -8.19
C LEU A 129 5.28 -7.16 -9.17
N ARG A 130 5.58 -8.46 -9.32
CA ARG A 130 6.73 -8.98 -10.06
C ARG A 130 6.63 -8.81 -11.58
N THR A 131 5.43 -8.79 -12.12
CA THR A 131 5.22 -8.72 -13.59
C THR A 131 4.74 -7.35 -14.07
N GLU A 132 4.32 -6.46 -13.15
CA GLU A 132 3.70 -5.20 -13.55
C GLU A 132 4.22 -3.95 -12.81
N TYR A 133 4.83 -4.08 -11.62
CA TYR A 133 5.46 -2.96 -10.92
C TYR A 133 6.99 -2.99 -11.03
N VAL A 134 7.65 -3.88 -10.31
CA VAL A 134 9.10 -4.09 -10.35
C VAL A 134 9.40 -5.56 -10.17
N ASN A 135 10.20 -6.13 -11.04
CA ASN A 135 10.59 -7.52 -10.85
C ASN A 135 11.78 -7.67 -9.88
N GLU A 136 12.10 -8.90 -9.51
CA GLU A 136 13.19 -9.28 -8.61
C GLU A 136 14.58 -8.85 -9.12
N LYS A 137 14.72 -8.54 -10.42
CA LYS A 137 15.95 -8.00 -11.05
C LYS A 137 15.99 -6.47 -11.09
N GLY A 138 15.00 -5.82 -10.46
CA GLY A 138 14.91 -4.36 -10.40
C GLY A 138 14.43 -3.69 -11.69
N ARG A 139 13.78 -4.40 -12.60
CA ARG A 139 13.20 -3.77 -13.80
C ARG A 139 11.89 -3.07 -13.45
N LYS A 140 11.83 -1.75 -13.63
CA LYS A 140 10.61 -0.95 -13.50
C LYS A 140 9.63 -1.25 -14.64
N LEU A 141 8.40 -1.64 -14.32
CA LEU A 141 7.40 -2.15 -15.24
C LEU A 141 6.21 -1.17 -15.40
N LYS A 142 5.10 -1.66 -15.95
CA LYS A 142 3.94 -0.87 -16.39
C LYS A 142 3.37 0.06 -15.30
N TYR A 143 3.01 -0.51 -14.13
CA TYR A 143 2.34 0.27 -13.09
C TYR A 143 3.30 1.13 -12.29
N TYR A 144 4.57 0.72 -12.12
CA TYR A 144 5.59 1.63 -11.59
C TYR A 144 5.73 2.88 -12.46
N LYS A 145 5.81 2.69 -13.79
CA LYS A 145 5.95 3.78 -14.77
C LYS A 145 4.71 4.66 -14.89
N ARG A 146 3.53 4.17 -14.49
CA ARG A 146 2.28 4.92 -14.45
C ARG A 146 2.14 5.71 -13.15
N PHE A 147 2.26 5.03 -12.02
CA PHE A 147 1.88 5.56 -10.72
C PHE A 147 2.92 6.50 -10.11
N VAL A 148 4.21 6.23 -10.28
CA VAL A 148 5.24 7.12 -9.72
C VAL A 148 5.21 8.52 -10.36
N PRO A 149 5.07 8.68 -11.67
CA PRO A 149 4.82 10.01 -12.26
C PRO A 149 3.52 10.66 -11.79
N PHE A 150 2.43 9.90 -11.62
CA PHE A 150 1.18 10.41 -11.06
C PHE A 150 1.41 10.98 -9.65
N ILE A 151 2.01 10.19 -8.74
CA ILE A 151 2.33 10.62 -7.37
C ILE A 151 3.18 11.90 -7.37
N LYS A 152 4.25 11.95 -8.19
CA LYS A 152 5.10 13.14 -8.33
C LYS A 152 4.32 14.36 -8.79
N ASN A 153 3.41 14.19 -9.74
CA ASN A 153 2.58 15.29 -10.24
C ASN A 153 1.64 15.83 -9.15
N GLN A 154 1.06 14.96 -8.31
CA GLN A 154 0.23 15.37 -7.19
C GLN A 154 1.04 16.13 -6.12
N LEU A 155 2.24 15.65 -5.78
CA LEU A 155 3.15 16.35 -4.86
C LEU A 155 3.56 17.72 -5.40
N MET A 156 3.91 17.81 -6.69
CA MET A 156 4.22 19.10 -7.33
C MET A 156 2.99 20.02 -7.41
N SER A 157 1.77 19.49 -7.51
CA SER A 157 0.55 20.28 -7.46
C SER A 157 0.35 20.94 -6.09
N LEU A 158 0.62 20.21 -5.01
CA LEU A 158 0.62 20.77 -3.65
C LEU A 158 1.68 21.88 -3.52
N GLU A 159 2.90 21.67 -3.98
CA GLU A 159 3.95 22.72 -3.97
C GLU A 159 3.50 23.98 -4.72
N LYS A 160 2.89 23.83 -5.90
CA LYS A 160 2.37 24.95 -6.69
C LYS A 160 1.24 25.71 -5.98
N SER A 161 0.51 25.05 -5.09
CA SER A 161 -0.52 25.69 -4.26
C SER A 161 0.01 26.30 -2.96
N GLY A 162 1.34 26.40 -2.82
CA GLY A 162 2.01 26.98 -1.65
C GLY A 162 2.11 26.04 -0.45
N LYS A 163 1.90 24.74 -0.64
CA LYS A 163 2.06 23.71 0.38
C LYS A 163 3.50 23.17 0.42
N HIS A 164 3.88 22.57 1.54
CA HIS A 164 5.15 21.90 1.72
C HIS A 164 4.93 20.39 1.94
N PRO A 165 4.63 19.61 0.88
CA PRO A 165 4.28 18.22 1.03
C PRO A 165 5.44 17.40 1.60
N ARG A 166 5.12 16.56 2.59
CA ARG A 166 6.00 15.59 3.21
C ARG A 166 5.36 14.20 3.13
N VAL A 167 5.96 13.29 2.36
CA VAL A 167 5.49 11.91 2.28
C VAL A 167 5.92 11.18 3.54
N ARG A 168 4.95 10.78 4.37
CA ARG A 168 5.15 10.12 5.66
C ARG A 168 5.23 8.61 5.55
N GLY A 169 4.56 8.05 4.57
CA GLY A 169 4.55 6.61 4.39
C GLY A 169 3.59 6.14 3.32
N MET A 170 3.49 4.82 3.21
CA MET A 170 2.65 4.13 2.25
C MET A 170 1.96 2.93 2.90
N PHE A 171 0.66 2.80 2.66
CA PHE A 171 -0.05 1.54 2.84
C PHE A 171 -0.01 0.75 1.52
N TRP A 172 0.45 -0.50 1.61
CA TRP A 172 0.55 -1.43 0.51
C TRP A 172 -0.33 -2.65 0.76
N MET A 173 -1.27 -2.92 -0.14
CA MET A 173 -2.10 -4.12 -0.10
C MET A 173 -2.06 -4.79 -1.46
N GLN A 174 -1.23 -5.81 -1.59
CA GLN A 174 -0.98 -6.53 -2.83
C GLN A 174 -0.32 -7.88 -2.49
N GLY A 175 -0.31 -8.81 -3.42
CA GLY A 175 0.33 -10.12 -3.28
C GLY A 175 -0.58 -11.26 -3.70
N GLU A 176 -1.89 -11.03 -3.71
CA GLU A 176 -2.91 -12.02 -4.07
C GLU A 176 -2.65 -12.55 -5.49
N SER A 177 -2.43 -11.66 -6.46
CA SER A 177 -2.13 -12.06 -7.83
C SER A 177 -0.76 -12.72 -7.98
N ASP A 178 0.24 -12.29 -7.19
CA ASP A 178 1.57 -12.91 -7.20
C ASP A 178 1.57 -14.32 -6.60
N SER A 179 0.60 -14.66 -5.75
CA SER A 179 0.46 -16.00 -5.17
C SER A 179 0.24 -17.10 -6.22
N PHE A 180 -0.29 -16.75 -7.39
CA PHE A 180 -0.48 -17.67 -8.53
C PHE A 180 0.75 -17.83 -9.41
N LEU A 181 1.75 -16.95 -9.29
CA LEU A 181 2.94 -16.99 -10.14
C LEU A 181 3.86 -18.15 -9.76
N GLU A 182 4.58 -18.68 -10.75
CA GLU A 182 5.75 -19.50 -10.48
C GLU A 182 6.83 -18.69 -9.76
N ASN A 183 7.65 -19.36 -8.94
CA ASN A 183 8.73 -18.75 -8.16
C ASN A 183 8.24 -17.58 -7.29
N LYS A 184 7.12 -17.76 -6.62
CA LYS A 184 6.50 -16.75 -5.75
C LYS A 184 7.39 -16.34 -4.56
N GLU A 185 8.36 -17.16 -4.19
CA GLU A 185 9.43 -16.87 -3.22
C GLU A 185 10.29 -15.65 -3.61
N LEU A 186 10.29 -15.25 -4.88
CA LEU A 186 10.96 -14.04 -5.35
C LEU A 186 10.16 -12.76 -5.07
N TYR A 187 8.99 -12.85 -4.44
CA TYR A 187 8.18 -11.70 -4.05
C TYR A 187 8.95 -10.73 -3.16
N TYR A 188 9.64 -11.25 -2.14
CA TYR A 188 10.48 -10.46 -1.24
C TYR A 188 11.51 -9.60 -1.99
N ASP A 189 12.25 -10.17 -2.93
CA ASP A 189 13.27 -9.43 -3.68
C ASP A 189 12.65 -8.34 -4.56
N ALA A 190 11.49 -8.61 -5.16
CA ALA A 190 10.76 -7.64 -5.96
C ALA A 190 10.21 -6.49 -5.10
N GLU A 191 9.66 -6.79 -3.92
CA GLU A 191 9.15 -5.80 -2.97
C GLU A 191 10.27 -4.89 -2.45
N LYS A 192 11.41 -5.47 -2.09
CA LYS A 192 12.61 -4.73 -1.70
C LYS A 192 13.09 -3.78 -2.79
N CYS A 193 13.13 -4.26 -4.05
CA CYS A 193 13.45 -3.43 -5.20
C CYS A 193 12.42 -2.31 -5.42
N PHE A 194 11.14 -2.62 -5.33
CA PHE A 194 10.05 -1.67 -5.50
C PHE A 194 10.14 -0.53 -4.48
N LEU A 195 10.29 -0.86 -3.20
CA LEU A 195 10.38 0.13 -2.13
C LEU A 195 11.66 0.97 -2.19
N SER A 196 12.79 0.34 -2.51
CA SER A 196 14.06 1.05 -2.72
C SER A 196 13.93 2.11 -3.82
N TYR A 197 13.34 1.74 -4.96
CA TYR A 197 13.12 2.68 -6.06
C TYR A 197 12.08 3.75 -5.72
N LEU A 198 11.01 3.39 -5.04
CA LEU A 198 9.97 4.35 -4.66
C LEU A 198 10.54 5.41 -3.69
N LYS A 199 11.23 4.97 -2.64
CA LYS A 199 11.91 5.86 -1.69
C LYS A 199 12.93 6.76 -2.40
N HIS A 200 13.72 6.23 -3.34
CA HIS A 200 14.66 7.01 -4.15
C HIS A 200 13.94 8.04 -5.05
N ASP A 201 12.91 7.60 -5.79
CA ASP A 201 12.22 8.47 -6.75
C ASP A 201 11.38 9.57 -6.07
N LEU A 202 10.97 9.35 -4.82
CA LEU A 202 10.23 10.31 -3.99
C LEU A 202 11.12 11.05 -2.97
N ASN A 203 12.44 10.84 -2.99
CA ASN A 203 13.39 11.39 -2.00
C ASN A 203 13.25 12.90 -1.79
N LYS A 204 12.82 13.65 -2.82
CA LYS A 204 12.59 15.11 -2.69
C LYS A 204 11.59 15.43 -1.56
N TRP A 205 10.63 14.56 -1.29
CA TRP A 205 9.50 14.77 -0.37
C TRP A 205 9.52 13.88 0.87
N ILE A 206 10.55 13.04 1.06
CA ILE A 206 10.68 12.22 2.25
C ILE A 206 11.67 12.88 3.21
N TYR A 207 11.23 13.03 4.47
CA TYR A 207 12.00 13.65 5.54
C TYR A 207 11.99 12.73 6.76
N GLU A 208 13.13 12.59 7.43
CA GLU A 208 13.38 11.78 8.63
C GLU A 208 13.12 10.29 8.43
N TYR A 209 11.91 9.89 8.12
CA TYR A 209 11.51 8.50 7.92
C TYR A 209 10.36 8.37 6.92
N PHE A 210 10.12 7.14 6.50
CA PHE A 210 9.02 6.75 5.62
C PHE A 210 8.43 5.46 6.18
N ASN A 211 7.24 5.53 6.77
CA ASN A 211 6.57 4.35 7.31
C ASN A 211 5.96 3.52 6.18
N PHE A 212 6.39 2.28 6.07
CA PHE A 212 5.80 1.31 5.17
C PHE A 212 4.85 0.40 5.96
N VAL A 213 3.58 0.39 5.59
CA VAL A 213 2.57 -0.46 6.20
C VAL A 213 2.12 -1.45 5.16
N ASP A 214 2.47 -2.70 5.34
CA ASP A 214 2.01 -3.81 4.51
C ASP A 214 0.89 -4.57 5.21
N ALA A 215 0.11 -5.33 4.46
CA ALA A 215 -0.89 -6.23 5.01
C ALA A 215 -0.77 -7.62 4.38
N TYR A 216 -0.94 -8.66 5.19
CA TYR A 216 -1.02 -10.02 4.70
C TYR A 216 -2.16 -10.13 3.68
N ILE A 217 -1.96 -10.94 2.64
CA ILE A 217 -3.07 -11.46 1.87
C ILE A 217 -3.79 -12.49 2.73
N TYR A 218 -5.13 -12.49 2.66
CA TYR A 218 -5.94 -13.33 3.52
C TYR A 218 -5.71 -14.82 3.23
N ASP A 219 -5.43 -15.58 4.29
CA ASP A 219 -5.06 -16.99 4.20
C ASP A 219 -6.23 -17.87 4.67
N HIS A 220 -7.20 -18.10 3.80
CA HIS A 220 -8.30 -19.03 4.07
C HIS A 220 -8.27 -20.27 3.18
N GLY A 221 -7.24 -20.43 2.33
CA GLY A 221 -7.04 -21.61 1.48
C GLY A 221 -8.04 -21.79 0.35
N ILE A 222 -8.86 -20.79 0.03
CA ILE A 222 -9.92 -20.89 -0.98
C ILE A 222 -9.56 -20.12 -2.25
N CYS A 223 -9.16 -18.84 -2.13
CA CYS A 223 -8.92 -17.97 -3.28
C CYS A 223 -7.45 -17.91 -3.71
N TRP A 224 -6.52 -17.95 -2.77
CA TRP A 224 -5.12 -17.70 -3.05
C TRP A 224 -4.29 -18.97 -2.96
N VAL A 225 -3.33 -19.14 -3.88
CA VAL A 225 -2.45 -20.31 -3.92
C VAL A 225 -1.20 -20.03 -3.09
N ASN A 226 -0.96 -20.82 -2.04
CA ASN A 226 0.18 -20.69 -1.12
C ASN A 226 0.37 -19.24 -0.60
N PRO A 227 -0.66 -18.63 0.00
CA PRO A 227 -0.60 -17.26 0.52
C PRO A 227 0.46 -17.11 1.60
N GLU A 228 0.79 -18.18 2.32
CA GLU A 228 1.82 -18.25 3.35
C GLU A 228 3.21 -17.85 2.82
N ILE A 229 3.54 -18.13 1.56
CA ILE A 229 4.82 -17.75 0.95
C ILE A 229 4.89 -16.23 0.77
N ILE A 230 3.80 -15.63 0.29
CA ILE A 230 3.70 -14.18 0.12
C ILE A 230 3.73 -13.49 1.49
N ASN A 231 2.95 -13.99 2.45
CA ASN A 231 2.87 -13.42 3.80
C ASN A 231 4.22 -13.53 4.54
N ALA A 232 4.95 -14.63 4.38
CA ALA A 232 6.30 -14.77 4.92
C ALA A 232 7.29 -13.77 4.29
N ALA A 233 7.16 -13.47 2.99
CA ALA A 233 8.00 -12.48 2.32
C ALA A 233 7.73 -11.06 2.86
N LYS A 234 6.47 -10.69 3.04
CA LYS A 234 6.03 -9.42 3.64
C LYS A 234 6.53 -9.27 5.08
N GLN A 235 6.32 -10.29 5.91
CA GLN A 235 6.80 -10.28 7.29
C GLN A 235 8.33 -10.11 7.35
N LYS A 236 9.06 -10.86 6.53
CA LYS A 236 10.51 -10.75 6.45
C LYS A 236 10.98 -9.33 6.13
N TYR A 237 10.32 -8.64 5.19
CA TYR A 237 10.66 -7.26 4.87
C TYR A 237 10.40 -6.33 6.06
N CYS A 238 9.25 -6.47 6.71
CA CYS A 238 8.90 -5.66 7.87
C CYS A 238 9.83 -5.91 9.08
N ASP A 239 10.32 -7.13 9.26
CA ASP A 239 11.27 -7.45 10.33
C ASP A 239 12.68 -6.86 10.09
N GLU A 240 13.03 -6.54 8.84
CA GLU A 240 14.34 -5.98 8.48
C GLU A 240 14.38 -4.44 8.49
N ASP A 241 13.24 -3.75 8.54
CA ASP A 241 13.14 -2.28 8.46
C ASP A 241 12.32 -1.75 9.65
N GLU A 242 12.95 -0.96 10.53
CA GLU A 242 12.34 -0.40 11.75
C GLU A 242 11.12 0.52 11.51
N HIS A 243 10.98 1.02 10.28
CA HIS A 243 9.84 1.84 9.85
C HIS A 243 8.84 1.06 9.00
N SER A 244 8.89 -0.27 9.07
CA SER A 244 7.98 -1.16 8.36
C SER A 244 7.10 -1.95 9.33
N TYR A 245 5.82 -2.05 9.01
CA TYR A 245 4.80 -2.67 9.83
C TYR A 245 3.98 -3.62 8.98
N CYS A 246 3.73 -4.84 9.48
CA CYS A 246 2.93 -5.82 8.77
C CYS A 246 1.62 -6.08 9.52
N ILE A 247 0.49 -5.79 8.89
CA ILE A 247 -0.84 -6.08 9.43
C ILE A 247 -1.16 -7.54 9.13
N LYS A 248 -1.30 -8.34 10.16
CA LYS A 248 -1.74 -9.72 10.04
C LYS A 248 -3.27 -9.78 9.94
N THR A 249 -3.77 -10.34 8.87
CA THR A 249 -5.21 -10.34 8.53
C THR A 249 -5.90 -11.68 8.79
N ASN A 250 -5.16 -12.69 9.22
CA ASN A 250 -5.68 -14.06 9.41
C ASN A 250 -6.32 -14.33 10.79
N GLY A 251 -6.15 -13.43 11.76
CA GLY A 251 -6.77 -13.56 13.08
C GLY A 251 -6.21 -14.68 13.97
N GLU A 252 -5.09 -15.30 13.60
CA GLU A 252 -4.56 -16.49 14.30
C GLU A 252 -3.58 -16.17 15.44
N ASP A 253 -3.10 -14.96 15.56
CA ASP A 253 -2.25 -14.55 16.69
C ASP A 253 -2.81 -13.30 17.38
N GLU A 254 -2.28 -13.00 18.58
CA GLU A 254 -2.75 -11.89 19.43
C GLU A 254 -2.66 -10.50 18.78
N ASN A 255 -1.82 -10.35 17.74
CA ASN A 255 -1.63 -9.11 17.01
C ASN A 255 -2.37 -9.11 15.66
N ALA A 256 -3.07 -10.20 15.33
CA ALA A 256 -3.78 -10.30 14.07
C ALA A 256 -5.17 -9.66 14.12
N ILE A 257 -5.55 -9.03 13.03
CA ILE A 257 -6.91 -8.52 12.86
C ILE A 257 -7.76 -9.65 12.28
N SER A 258 -8.90 -9.92 12.89
CA SER A 258 -9.88 -10.82 12.31
C SER A 258 -10.61 -10.10 11.19
N LEU A 259 -10.17 -10.32 9.96
CA LEU A 259 -10.79 -9.77 8.76
C LEU A 259 -11.51 -10.88 7.99
N TYR A 260 -12.69 -10.59 7.50
CA TYR A 260 -13.46 -11.49 6.68
C TYR A 260 -13.40 -11.06 5.22
N LEU A 261 -13.06 -11.99 4.34
CA LEU A 261 -13.23 -11.82 2.90
C LEU A 261 -14.66 -12.19 2.55
N LYS A 262 -15.49 -11.20 2.40
CA LYS A 262 -16.83 -11.35 1.87
C LYS A 262 -17.28 -10.03 1.28
N CYS A 263 -17.37 -9.96 -0.02
CA CYS A 263 -18.03 -8.84 -0.68
C CYS A 263 -19.54 -9.05 -0.59
N GLU A 264 -20.24 -8.02 -0.12
CA GLU A 264 -21.67 -8.06 0.14
C GLU A 264 -22.49 -7.89 -1.14
N THR A 265 -22.12 -8.60 -2.19
CA THR A 265 -22.92 -8.66 -3.40
C THR A 265 -23.98 -9.74 -3.26
N ASN A 266 -25.23 -9.41 -3.54
CA ASN A 266 -26.37 -10.33 -3.43
C ASN A 266 -26.30 -11.54 -4.39
N GLU A 267 -25.30 -11.59 -5.29
CA GLU A 267 -25.29 -12.52 -6.43
C GLU A 267 -24.15 -13.54 -6.38
N THR A 268 -23.05 -13.26 -5.68
CA THR A 268 -21.90 -14.19 -5.58
C THR A 268 -21.23 -14.07 -4.22
N ASP A 269 -20.80 -15.21 -3.67
CA ASP A 269 -19.86 -15.22 -2.55
C ASP A 269 -18.48 -14.81 -3.07
N ASP A 270 -18.22 -13.51 -3.13
CA ASP A 270 -16.90 -12.97 -3.45
C ASP A 270 -15.99 -13.16 -2.23
N LEU A 271 -15.15 -14.19 -2.31
CA LEU A 271 -14.19 -14.52 -1.26
C LEU A 271 -12.83 -13.85 -1.48
N ALA A 272 -12.70 -13.03 -2.51
CA ALA A 272 -11.45 -12.34 -2.86
C ALA A 272 -11.31 -10.96 -2.22
N HIS A 273 -12.42 -10.33 -1.82
CA HIS A 273 -12.43 -8.96 -1.35
C HIS A 273 -13.03 -8.84 0.05
N TYR A 274 -12.52 -7.89 0.83
CA TYR A 274 -12.97 -7.64 2.19
C TYR A 274 -14.38 -7.05 2.21
N ASP A 275 -15.19 -7.47 3.18
CA ASP A 275 -16.44 -6.81 3.49
C ASP A 275 -16.21 -5.38 4.02
N SER A 276 -17.28 -4.61 4.09
CA SER A 276 -17.22 -3.17 4.42
C SER A 276 -16.69 -2.91 5.82
N LEU A 277 -17.03 -3.72 6.82
CA LEU A 277 -16.54 -3.56 8.19
C LEU A 277 -15.07 -3.95 8.30
N SER A 278 -14.67 -5.03 7.65
CA SER A 278 -13.27 -5.47 7.58
C SER A 278 -12.40 -4.46 6.86
N MET A 279 -12.89 -3.84 5.77
CA MET A 279 -12.17 -2.79 5.05
C MET A 279 -12.00 -1.53 5.92
N LEU A 280 -13.01 -1.13 6.68
CA LEU A 280 -12.87 -0.04 7.65
C LEU A 280 -11.81 -0.34 8.69
N LEU A 281 -11.83 -1.56 9.25
CA LEU A 281 -10.85 -1.98 10.25
C LEU A 281 -9.43 -2.02 9.68
N LEU A 282 -9.26 -2.58 8.47
CA LEU A 282 -7.98 -2.62 7.76
C LEU A 282 -7.44 -1.20 7.54
N GLY A 283 -8.28 -0.31 7.01
CA GLY A 283 -7.91 1.08 6.77
C GLY A 283 -7.55 1.81 8.06
N LYS A 284 -8.33 1.64 9.14
CA LYS A 284 -8.05 2.24 10.44
C LYS A 284 -6.72 1.75 11.00
N THR A 285 -6.47 0.46 11.00
CA THR A 285 -5.20 -0.11 11.48
C THR A 285 -4.02 0.37 10.63
N ALA A 286 -4.17 0.45 9.30
CA ALA A 286 -3.15 1.02 8.44
C ALA A 286 -2.87 2.49 8.79
N GLY A 287 -3.92 3.28 9.10
CA GLY A 287 -3.80 4.64 9.58
C GLY A 287 -3.03 4.75 10.90
N GLU A 288 -3.32 3.87 11.86
CA GLU A 288 -2.66 3.84 13.17
C GLU A 288 -1.15 3.49 13.06
N TYR A 289 -0.77 2.61 12.13
CA TYR A 289 0.64 2.29 11.90
C TYR A 289 1.37 3.37 11.10
N ILE A 290 0.74 3.94 10.08
CA ILE A 290 1.41 4.89 9.18
C ILE A 290 1.74 6.24 9.84
N VAL A 291 1.06 6.59 10.94
CA VAL A 291 1.30 7.85 11.68
C VAL A 291 2.31 7.72 12.81
N LYS A 292 2.77 6.51 13.13
CA LYS A 292 3.84 6.29 14.12
C LYS A 292 5.13 6.96 13.67
#